data_1e283140f4bf9f390511a5646cce3960
#
_entry.id   1e283140f4bf9f390511a5646cce3960
#
_cell.length_a   1.000
_cell.length_b   1.000
_cell.length_c   1.000
_cell.angle_alpha   90.00
_cell.angle_beta   90.00
_cell.angle_gamma   90.00
#
_symmetry.space_group_name_H-M   'P 1'
#
loop_
_entity.id
_entity.type
_entity.pdbx_description
1 polymer ?
#
loop_
_entity_poly.entity_id
_entity_poly.type
_entity_poly.pdbx_seq_one_letter_code
_entity_poly.pdbx_strand_id
1 'polypeptide(L)'
;APDAGQLAAMKTELSQLQTQAGTDYVAIASPAAGLFTTSVDGYEGLTFAMLEELTPDSLRALTERREDTEGYLGKVVVGTRWYFAALVSEKDAERLSHSGVTTLDLGKYASGNVEAVVTHISHPQNGVCAVVFKCRTALAETLTLREMTAEIVYDQVSGLRVPAKAVHVDEEGRTFVYVISSLQIEKKPVEILTDAGDYYIVEAQSDV
;
A
#
# COMPACT_ATOMS: atom_id res chain seq x y z
N ALA A 1 -23.47 -14.01 16.78
CA ALA A 1 -24.43 -13.00 16.37
C ALA A 1 -25.42 -12.82 17.53
N PRO A 2 -25.82 -11.57 17.92
CA PRO A 2 -26.80 -11.36 18.97
C PRO A 2 -28.11 -12.03 18.56
N ASP A 3 -28.76 -12.67 19.53
CA ASP A 3 -30.08 -13.28 19.37
C ASP A 3 -31.13 -12.19 19.05
N ALA A 4 -32.13 -12.52 18.24
CA ALA A 4 -33.21 -11.60 17.86
C ALA A 4 -33.90 -10.96 19.07
N GLY A 5 -34.01 -11.71 20.19
CA GLY A 5 -34.53 -11.21 21.47
C GLY A 5 -33.62 -10.14 22.09
N GLN A 6 -32.32 -10.32 22.08
CA GLN A 6 -31.35 -9.34 22.56
C GLN A 6 -31.37 -8.07 21.72
N LEU A 7 -31.49 -8.19 20.40
CA LEU A 7 -31.58 -7.06 19.49
C LEU A 7 -32.85 -6.23 19.72
N ALA A 8 -33.96 -6.89 19.97
CA ALA A 8 -35.23 -6.22 20.31
C ALA A 8 -35.17 -5.49 21.67
N ALA A 9 -34.55 -6.10 22.68
CA ALA A 9 -34.34 -5.49 23.99
C ALA A 9 -33.46 -4.24 23.90
N MET A 10 -32.32 -4.33 23.18
CA MET A 10 -31.41 -3.18 22.94
C MET A 10 -32.08 -2.04 22.19
N LYS A 11 -32.93 -2.34 21.19
CA LYS A 11 -33.69 -1.31 20.48
C LYS A 11 -34.70 -0.61 21.39
N THR A 12 -35.36 -1.35 22.28
CA THR A 12 -36.30 -0.79 23.25
C THR A 12 -35.60 0.11 24.27
N GLU A 13 -34.46 -0.35 24.79
CA GLU A 13 -33.63 0.43 25.71
C GLU A 13 -33.10 1.71 25.04
N LEU A 14 -32.60 1.63 23.79
CA LEU A 14 -32.18 2.78 23.01
C LEU A 14 -33.32 3.80 22.84
N SER A 15 -34.53 3.33 22.51
CA SER A 15 -35.70 4.20 22.37
C SER A 15 -36.11 4.87 23.69
N GLN A 16 -35.99 4.16 24.81
CA GLN A 16 -36.24 4.72 26.15
C GLN A 16 -35.20 5.78 26.52
N LEU A 17 -33.91 5.50 26.28
CA LEU A 17 -32.84 6.45 26.53
C LEU A 17 -32.95 7.70 25.64
N GLN A 18 -33.33 7.53 24.38
CA GLN A 18 -33.62 8.64 23.48
C GLN A 18 -34.77 9.51 23.94
N THR A 19 -35.85 8.88 24.51
CA THR A 19 -36.97 9.61 25.06
C THR A 19 -36.60 10.34 26.35
N GLN A 20 -35.76 9.74 27.21
CA GLN A 20 -35.25 10.36 28.43
C GLN A 20 -34.30 11.53 28.18
N ALA A 21 -33.46 11.41 27.15
CA ALA A 21 -32.52 12.47 26.73
C ALA A 21 -33.24 13.71 26.17
N GLY A 22 -34.52 13.59 25.82
CA GLY A 22 -35.32 14.71 25.32
C GLY A 22 -34.76 15.27 24.02
N THR A 23 -34.66 16.60 23.93
CA THR A 23 -34.16 17.34 22.77
C THR A 23 -32.65 17.56 22.81
N ASP A 24 -31.95 16.93 23.73
CA ASP A 24 -30.50 17.19 23.93
C ASP A 24 -29.58 16.49 22.88
N TYR A 25 -30.16 15.79 21.89
CA TYR A 25 -29.42 15.19 20.80
C TYR A 25 -29.93 15.69 19.44
N VAL A 26 -28.97 15.87 18.53
CA VAL A 26 -29.28 16.17 17.14
C VAL A 26 -28.92 14.91 16.31
N ALA A 27 -29.96 14.32 15.69
CA ALA A 27 -29.73 13.18 14.78
C ALA A 27 -29.24 13.70 13.44
N ILE A 28 -28.04 13.27 13.05
CA ILE A 28 -27.44 13.59 11.76
C ILE A 28 -27.48 12.34 10.90
N ALA A 29 -28.19 12.41 9.77
CA ALA A 29 -28.21 11.33 8.80
C ALA A 29 -27.00 11.42 7.87
N SER A 30 -26.37 10.27 7.57
CA SER A 30 -25.31 10.22 6.57
C SER A 30 -25.88 10.54 5.18
N PRO A 31 -25.27 11.44 4.40
CA PRO A 31 -25.73 11.78 3.05
C PRO A 31 -25.49 10.66 2.03
N ALA A 32 -24.61 9.71 2.33
CA ALA A 32 -24.26 8.60 1.44
C ALA A 32 -23.81 7.37 2.23
N ALA A 33 -23.83 6.22 1.56
CA ALA A 33 -23.19 5.01 2.08
C ALA A 33 -21.67 5.09 1.87
N GLY A 34 -20.89 4.84 2.93
CA GLY A 34 -19.44 4.92 2.90
C GLY A 34 -18.80 4.67 4.27
N LEU A 35 -17.52 4.90 4.36
CA LEU A 35 -16.75 4.86 5.60
C LEU A 35 -16.79 6.24 6.26
N PHE A 36 -17.27 6.32 7.47
CA PHE A 36 -17.26 7.55 8.26
C PHE A 36 -15.98 7.66 9.08
N THR A 37 -15.38 8.85 9.11
CA THR A 37 -14.28 9.21 10.00
C THR A 37 -14.48 10.62 10.55
N THR A 38 -14.05 10.83 11.79
CA THR A 38 -13.99 12.16 12.40
C THR A 38 -12.74 12.93 11.99
N SER A 39 -11.79 12.28 11.32
CA SER A 39 -10.57 12.92 10.82
C SER A 39 -10.88 13.72 9.56
N VAL A 40 -10.95 15.02 9.69
CA VAL A 40 -11.08 16.00 8.60
C VAL A 40 -9.77 16.77 8.54
N ASP A 41 -9.18 16.89 7.37
CA ASP A 41 -7.85 17.50 7.18
C ASP A 41 -7.84 18.70 6.22
N GLY A 42 -9.01 19.09 5.70
CA GLY A 42 -9.20 20.23 4.80
C GLY A 42 -8.85 19.96 3.33
N TYR A 43 -8.47 18.71 3.01
CA TYR A 43 -8.10 18.33 1.63
C TYR A 43 -9.21 17.58 0.90
N GLU A 44 -10.40 17.57 1.44
CA GLU A 44 -11.58 16.91 0.86
C GLU A 44 -11.97 17.51 -0.51
N GLY A 45 -11.49 18.70 -0.81
CA GLY A 45 -11.68 19.36 -2.11
C GLY A 45 -10.71 18.91 -3.21
N LEU A 46 -9.70 18.08 -2.90
CA LEU A 46 -8.78 17.56 -3.92
C LEU A 46 -9.51 16.59 -4.85
N THR A 47 -9.46 16.89 -6.14
CA THR A 47 -10.07 16.06 -7.17
C THR A 47 -9.02 15.21 -7.90
N PHE A 48 -9.47 14.15 -8.56
CA PHE A 48 -8.57 13.32 -9.36
C PHE A 48 -7.89 14.13 -10.49
N ALA A 49 -8.60 15.08 -11.11
CA ALA A 49 -8.01 15.94 -12.12
C ALA A 49 -6.81 16.75 -11.62
N MET A 50 -6.85 17.20 -10.36
CA MET A 50 -5.71 17.91 -9.75
C MET A 50 -4.51 16.98 -9.52
N LEU A 51 -4.76 15.68 -9.31
CA LEU A 51 -3.69 14.69 -9.16
C LEU A 51 -3.00 14.35 -10.49
N GLU A 52 -3.71 14.48 -11.63
CA GLU A 52 -3.14 14.25 -12.96
C GLU A 52 -2.21 15.39 -13.42
N GLU A 53 -2.27 16.55 -12.76
CA GLU A 53 -1.41 17.71 -13.03
C GLU A 53 -0.34 17.92 -11.94
N LEU A 54 -0.20 16.94 -11.03
CA LEU A 54 0.67 17.06 -9.88
C LEU A 54 2.14 17.13 -10.28
N THR A 55 2.85 18.11 -9.75
CA THR A 55 4.29 18.30 -9.91
C THR A 55 5.01 18.12 -8.57
N PRO A 56 6.34 17.90 -8.54
CA PRO A 56 7.08 17.83 -7.28
C PRO A 56 6.87 19.04 -6.38
N ASP A 57 6.88 20.25 -6.94
CA ASP A 57 6.70 21.48 -6.16
C ASP A 57 5.28 21.64 -5.65
N SER A 58 4.26 21.32 -6.48
CA SER A 58 2.87 21.36 -6.01
C SER A 58 2.58 20.30 -4.95
N LEU A 59 3.20 19.12 -5.02
CA LEU A 59 3.06 18.10 -3.97
C LEU A 59 3.68 18.57 -2.65
N ARG A 60 4.87 19.18 -2.68
CA ARG A 60 5.48 19.78 -1.47
C ARG A 60 4.59 20.86 -0.88
N ALA A 61 4.07 21.77 -1.72
CA ALA A 61 3.17 22.83 -1.27
C ALA A 61 1.89 22.27 -0.62
N LEU A 62 1.36 21.14 -1.14
CA LEU A 62 0.22 20.46 -0.53
C LEU A 62 0.56 19.90 0.85
N THR A 63 1.75 19.36 1.10
CA THR A 63 2.11 18.82 2.43
C THR A 63 2.31 19.94 3.48
N GLU A 64 2.68 21.13 3.05
CA GLU A 64 2.89 22.30 3.92
C GLU A 64 1.58 23.07 4.22
N ARG A 65 0.57 22.90 3.37
CA ARG A 65 -0.71 23.61 3.48
C ARG A 65 -1.48 23.12 4.71
N ARG A 66 -2.04 24.05 5.46
CA ARG A 66 -2.99 23.79 6.54
C ARG A 66 -4.32 24.45 6.21
N GLU A 67 -5.37 23.69 6.30
CA GLU A 67 -6.75 24.16 6.11
C GLU A 67 -7.45 24.23 7.47
N ASP A 68 -8.37 25.18 7.58
CA ASP A 68 -9.26 25.25 8.73
C ASP A 68 -10.34 24.17 8.62
N THR A 69 -10.43 23.36 9.66
CA THR A 69 -11.40 22.24 9.74
C THR A 69 -12.45 22.49 10.82
N GLU A 70 -12.56 23.72 11.37
CA GLU A 70 -13.58 24.06 12.34
C GLU A 70 -15.00 23.90 11.77
N GLY A 71 -15.89 23.34 12.57
CA GLY A 71 -17.30 23.16 12.22
C GLY A 71 -17.64 21.86 11.50
N TYR A 72 -16.64 21.03 11.14
CA TYR A 72 -16.89 19.70 10.58
C TYR A 72 -16.96 18.64 11.68
N LEU A 73 -17.99 17.77 11.63
CA LEU A 73 -18.12 16.63 12.53
C LEU A 73 -17.30 15.42 12.03
N GLY A 74 -17.00 15.37 10.76
CA GLY A 74 -16.31 14.29 10.10
C GLY A 74 -16.58 14.26 8.62
N LYS A 75 -16.06 13.24 7.94
CA LYS A 75 -16.26 13.01 6.50
C LYS A 75 -16.73 11.59 6.23
N VAL A 76 -17.49 11.42 5.13
CA VAL A 76 -17.89 10.11 4.61
C VAL A 76 -17.12 9.85 3.31
N VAL A 77 -16.30 8.82 3.33
CA VAL A 77 -15.54 8.41 2.14
C VAL A 77 -16.36 7.39 1.36
N VAL A 78 -16.74 7.74 0.13
CA VAL A 78 -17.56 6.94 -0.76
C VAL A 78 -16.67 6.17 -1.73
N GLY A 79 -16.91 4.86 -1.86
CA GLY A 79 -16.14 3.97 -2.74
C GLY A 79 -14.98 3.27 -2.05
N THR A 80 -14.16 2.59 -2.84
CA THR A 80 -13.06 1.74 -2.35
C THR A 80 -11.68 2.18 -2.87
N ARG A 81 -11.64 3.25 -3.65
CA ARG A 81 -10.39 3.74 -4.27
C ARG A 81 -9.83 4.90 -3.46
N TRP A 82 -8.53 4.89 -3.30
CA TRP A 82 -7.78 6.00 -2.74
C TRP A 82 -6.48 6.20 -3.54
N TYR A 83 -5.87 7.33 -3.34
CA TYR A 83 -4.67 7.72 -4.08
C TYR A 83 -3.54 8.05 -3.12
N PHE A 84 -2.35 7.59 -3.47
CA PHE A 84 -1.12 7.89 -2.77
C PHE A 84 -0.20 8.66 -3.72
N ALA A 85 0.20 9.86 -3.34
CA ALA A 85 1.15 10.66 -4.10
C ALA A 85 2.49 10.67 -3.39
N ALA A 86 3.56 10.42 -4.12
CA ALA A 86 4.92 10.35 -3.58
C ALA A 86 5.93 11.05 -4.47
N LEU A 87 7.01 11.52 -3.86
CA LEU A 87 8.20 11.99 -4.57
C LEU A 87 9.16 10.82 -4.70
N VAL A 88 9.56 10.52 -5.93
CA VAL A 88 10.50 9.44 -6.24
C VAL A 88 11.65 9.97 -7.09
N SER A 89 12.78 9.25 -7.14
CA SER A 89 13.86 9.59 -8.06
C SER A 89 13.43 9.43 -9.52
N GLU A 90 14.03 10.18 -10.43
CA GLU A 90 13.80 10.05 -11.87
C GLU A 90 14.00 8.60 -12.36
N LYS A 91 15.04 7.91 -11.86
CA LYS A 91 15.33 6.52 -12.17
C LYS A 91 14.19 5.58 -11.73
N ASP A 92 13.62 5.79 -10.55
CA ASP A 92 12.51 4.98 -10.06
C ASP A 92 11.22 5.30 -10.82
N ALA A 93 11.00 6.55 -11.20
CA ALA A 93 9.89 6.97 -12.05
C ALA A 93 9.93 6.29 -13.42
N GLU A 94 11.11 6.17 -14.04
CA GLU A 94 11.30 5.43 -15.30
C GLU A 94 10.93 3.95 -15.13
N ARG A 95 11.38 3.30 -14.07
CA ARG A 95 11.02 1.89 -13.78
C ARG A 95 9.51 1.73 -13.62
N LEU A 96 8.86 2.63 -12.90
CA LEU A 96 7.41 2.62 -12.69
C LEU A 96 6.63 2.84 -13.99
N SER A 97 7.14 3.66 -14.92
CA SER A 97 6.49 3.92 -16.20
C SER A 97 6.38 2.67 -17.08
N HIS A 98 7.31 1.73 -16.96
CA HIS A 98 7.32 0.48 -17.71
C HIS A 98 6.38 -0.57 -17.13
N SER A 99 6.20 -0.61 -15.81
CA SER A 99 5.39 -1.64 -15.17
C SER A 99 3.89 -1.29 -15.13
N GLY A 100 3.54 -0.02 -15.00
CA GLY A 100 2.15 0.44 -14.87
C GLY A 100 1.44 -0.01 -13.59
N VAL A 101 1.83 -1.14 -13.04
CA VAL A 101 1.33 -1.72 -11.78
C VAL A 101 2.53 -2.02 -10.90
N THR A 102 2.42 -1.73 -9.63
CA THR A 102 3.46 -2.01 -8.63
C THR A 102 2.83 -2.44 -7.32
N THR A 103 3.66 -2.87 -6.41
CA THR A 103 3.26 -3.20 -5.04
C THR A 103 3.87 -2.19 -4.08
N LEU A 104 3.04 -1.65 -3.19
CA LEU A 104 3.46 -0.77 -2.10
C LEU A 104 3.44 -1.54 -0.79
N ASP A 105 4.55 -1.56 -0.08
CA ASP A 105 4.61 -1.96 1.32
C ASP A 105 4.44 -0.71 2.18
N LEU A 106 3.33 -0.62 2.87
CA LEU A 106 2.99 0.49 3.76
C LEU A 106 3.52 0.26 5.20
N GLY A 107 4.25 -0.84 5.43
CA GLY A 107 4.84 -1.19 6.72
C GLY A 107 3.79 -1.25 7.83
N LYS A 108 3.98 -0.44 8.87
CA LYS A 108 3.06 -0.40 10.03
C LYS A 108 1.67 0.19 9.75
N TYR A 109 1.45 0.77 8.59
CA TYR A 109 0.21 1.49 8.28
C TYR A 109 -0.87 0.60 7.65
N ALA A 110 -0.49 -0.57 7.12
CA ALA A 110 -1.45 -1.54 6.59
C ALA A 110 -1.00 -2.98 6.83
N SER A 111 -1.96 -3.90 6.89
CA SER A 111 -1.71 -5.33 7.10
C SER A 111 -1.37 -6.01 5.77
N GLY A 112 -0.18 -5.78 5.27
CA GLY A 112 0.33 -6.41 4.05
C GLY A 112 0.52 -5.46 2.89
N ASN A 113 0.91 -6.02 1.77
CA ASN A 113 1.23 -5.30 0.56
C ASN A 113 -0.04 -4.81 -0.16
N VAL A 114 0.04 -3.61 -0.72
CA VAL A 114 -1.05 -2.96 -1.46
C VAL A 114 -0.69 -2.92 -2.94
N GLU A 115 -1.52 -3.56 -3.78
CA GLU A 115 -1.41 -3.40 -5.23
C GLU A 115 -1.80 -1.97 -5.62
N ALA A 116 -0.94 -1.33 -6.39
CA ALA A 116 -1.08 0.05 -6.81
C ALA A 116 -0.89 0.20 -8.33
N VAL A 117 -1.78 0.96 -8.95
CA VAL A 117 -1.68 1.31 -10.37
C VAL A 117 -1.11 2.72 -10.47
N VAL A 118 -0.03 2.89 -11.21
CA VAL A 118 0.54 4.20 -11.50
C VAL A 118 -0.40 4.93 -12.45
N THR A 119 -0.94 6.08 -12.03
CA THR A 119 -1.90 6.86 -12.82
C THR A 119 -1.32 8.17 -13.35
N HIS A 120 -0.27 8.67 -12.71
CA HIS A 120 0.42 9.89 -13.14
C HIS A 120 1.90 9.82 -12.76
N ILE A 121 2.77 10.30 -13.65
CA ILE A 121 4.18 10.57 -13.40
C ILE A 121 4.47 11.95 -13.97
N SER A 122 4.90 12.87 -13.14
CA SER A 122 5.25 14.22 -13.57
C SER A 122 6.58 14.29 -14.35
N HIS A 123 6.79 15.39 -15.05
CA HIS A 123 8.15 15.72 -15.50
C HIS A 123 9.08 15.87 -14.29
N PRO A 124 10.38 15.52 -14.43
CA PRO A 124 11.34 15.64 -13.35
C PRO A 124 11.61 17.12 -13.02
N GLN A 125 11.72 17.40 -11.73
CA GLN A 125 12.18 18.67 -11.19
C GLN A 125 13.32 18.39 -10.21
N ASN A 126 14.51 18.88 -10.49
CA ASN A 126 15.71 18.63 -9.68
C ASN A 126 16.00 17.12 -9.46
N GLY A 127 15.77 16.26 -10.48
CA GLY A 127 15.99 14.82 -10.41
C GLY A 127 14.91 14.04 -9.64
N VAL A 128 13.77 14.67 -9.34
CA VAL A 128 12.65 14.08 -8.61
C VAL A 128 11.38 14.22 -9.43
N CYS A 129 10.55 13.17 -9.43
CA CYS A 129 9.21 13.14 -10.05
C CYS A 129 8.13 12.98 -8.97
N ALA A 130 6.98 13.60 -9.19
CA ALA A 130 5.77 13.28 -8.45
C ALA A 130 5.07 12.11 -9.14
N VAL A 131 4.77 11.06 -8.38
CA VAL A 131 4.05 9.88 -8.88
C VAL A 131 2.78 9.69 -8.09
N VAL A 132 1.68 9.40 -8.79
CA VAL A 132 0.38 9.13 -8.19
C VAL A 132 0.02 7.66 -8.40
N PHE A 133 -0.25 7.00 -7.31
CA PHE A 133 -0.67 5.61 -7.24
C PHE A 133 -2.15 5.53 -6.89
N LYS A 134 -2.91 4.73 -7.62
CA LYS A 134 -4.30 4.39 -7.32
C LYS A 134 -4.35 3.03 -6.65
N CYS A 135 -4.88 2.97 -5.45
CA CYS A 135 -5.01 1.78 -4.61
C CYS A 135 -6.48 1.41 -4.40
N ARG A 136 -6.76 0.12 -4.17
CA ARG A 136 -8.11 -0.41 -3.96
C ARG A 136 -8.29 -1.16 -2.64
N THR A 137 -7.20 -1.51 -1.98
CA THR A 137 -7.18 -2.21 -0.70
C THR A 137 -6.66 -1.29 0.40
N ALA A 138 -6.76 -1.69 1.66
CA ALA A 138 -6.28 -0.95 2.83
C ALA A 138 -6.91 0.45 3.04
N LEU A 139 -8.05 0.77 2.41
CA LEU A 139 -8.70 2.09 2.58
C LEU A 139 -9.06 2.37 4.05
N ALA A 140 -9.60 1.38 4.75
CA ALA A 140 -10.01 1.56 6.16
C ALA A 140 -8.82 1.83 7.09
N GLU A 141 -7.66 1.24 6.80
CA GLU A 141 -6.42 1.38 7.56
C GLU A 141 -5.75 2.73 7.31
N THR A 142 -5.87 3.25 6.08
CA THR A 142 -5.24 4.52 5.65
C THR A 142 -6.16 5.74 5.78
N LEU A 143 -7.44 5.54 6.08
CA LEU A 143 -8.50 6.55 6.08
C LEU A 143 -8.19 7.82 6.91
N THR A 144 -7.47 7.65 8.01
CA THR A 144 -7.11 8.74 8.93
C THR A 144 -5.68 9.26 8.73
N LEU A 145 -4.95 8.67 7.78
CA LEU A 145 -3.55 9.04 7.52
C LEU A 145 -3.49 10.12 6.47
N ARG A 146 -2.71 11.15 6.74
CA ARG A 146 -2.40 12.21 5.79
C ARG A 146 -1.07 11.98 5.10
N GLU A 147 -0.08 11.65 5.90
CA GLU A 147 1.28 11.41 5.46
C GLU A 147 1.72 10.02 5.93
N MET A 148 2.34 9.29 5.04
CA MET A 148 2.91 7.98 5.33
C MET A 148 4.14 7.71 4.46
N THR A 149 4.96 6.80 4.89
CA THR A 149 6.06 6.27 4.08
C THR A 149 5.62 4.94 3.50
N ALA A 150 5.95 4.71 2.23
CA ALA A 150 5.74 3.43 1.55
C ALA A 150 7.04 2.98 0.89
N GLU A 151 7.29 1.69 0.87
CA GLU A 151 8.33 1.09 0.06
C GLU A 151 7.73 0.59 -1.25
N ILE A 152 8.38 0.91 -2.37
CA ILE A 152 7.96 0.44 -3.68
C ILE A 152 8.65 -0.91 -3.93
N VAL A 153 7.86 -1.97 -4.05
CA VAL A 153 8.36 -3.31 -4.34
C VAL A 153 8.34 -3.50 -5.85
N TYR A 154 9.51 -3.44 -6.48
CA TYR A 154 9.64 -3.58 -7.93
C TYR A 154 9.62 -5.03 -8.38
N ASP A 155 10.35 -5.88 -7.65
CA ASP A 155 10.50 -7.29 -7.97
C ASP A 155 10.34 -8.12 -6.70
N GLN A 156 9.52 -9.14 -6.76
CA GLN A 156 9.37 -10.11 -5.69
C GLN A 156 9.86 -11.46 -6.22
N VAL A 157 11.02 -11.88 -5.75
CA VAL A 157 11.65 -13.13 -6.16
C VAL A 157 11.48 -14.14 -5.04
N SER A 158 10.91 -15.30 -5.37
CA SER A 158 10.77 -16.43 -4.45
C SER A 158 11.71 -17.55 -4.87
N GLY A 159 12.51 -18.04 -3.94
CA GLY A 159 13.47 -19.11 -4.21
C GLY A 159 14.23 -19.53 -2.95
N LEU A 160 15.20 -20.42 -3.13
CA LEU A 160 16.07 -20.87 -2.05
C LEU A 160 17.19 -19.84 -1.83
N ARG A 161 17.39 -19.45 -0.59
CA ARG A 161 18.52 -18.59 -0.22
C ARG A 161 19.78 -19.42 -0.05
N VAL A 162 20.80 -19.15 -0.87
CA VAL A 162 22.07 -19.86 -0.86
C VAL A 162 23.21 -18.86 -0.68
N PRO A 163 24.17 -19.08 0.25
CA PRO A 163 25.36 -18.23 0.37
C PRO A 163 26.12 -18.16 -0.96
N ALA A 164 26.56 -16.96 -1.36
CA ALA A 164 27.26 -16.78 -2.63
C ALA A 164 28.48 -17.73 -2.81
N LYS A 165 29.17 -18.02 -1.70
CA LYS A 165 30.32 -18.95 -1.65
C LYS A 165 29.97 -20.41 -1.92
N ALA A 166 28.69 -20.81 -1.82
CA ALA A 166 28.24 -22.17 -2.04
C ALA A 166 27.74 -22.41 -3.48
N VAL A 167 27.67 -21.36 -4.28
CA VAL A 167 27.32 -21.47 -5.70
C VAL A 167 28.59 -21.59 -6.52
N HIS A 168 28.65 -22.58 -7.39
CA HIS A 168 29.76 -22.89 -8.27
C HIS A 168 29.32 -22.80 -9.72
N VAL A 169 30.29 -22.60 -10.63
CA VAL A 169 30.09 -22.59 -12.07
C VAL A 169 30.92 -23.70 -12.68
N ASP A 170 30.34 -24.51 -13.56
CA ASP A 170 31.08 -25.56 -14.28
C ASP A 170 31.77 -25.01 -15.55
N GLU A 171 32.48 -25.90 -16.26
CA GLU A 171 33.22 -25.54 -17.47
C GLU A 171 32.29 -25.08 -18.62
N GLU A 172 31.04 -25.49 -18.60
CA GLU A 172 29.99 -25.07 -19.55
C GLU A 172 29.25 -23.78 -19.12
N GLY A 173 29.63 -23.17 -18.00
CA GLY A 173 29.04 -21.94 -17.50
C GLY A 173 27.73 -22.13 -16.74
N ARG A 174 27.34 -23.38 -16.40
CA ARG A 174 26.14 -23.68 -15.66
C ARG A 174 26.39 -23.54 -14.16
N THR A 175 25.44 -22.95 -13.46
CA THR A 175 25.49 -22.77 -12.00
C THR A 175 24.95 -23.98 -11.25
N PHE A 176 25.63 -24.35 -10.15
CA PHE A 176 25.22 -25.46 -9.32
C PHE A 176 25.64 -25.27 -7.86
N VAL A 177 25.03 -26.06 -6.98
CA VAL A 177 25.38 -26.17 -5.56
C VAL A 177 25.64 -27.63 -5.20
N TYR A 178 26.48 -27.83 -4.16
CA TYR A 178 26.59 -29.14 -3.53
C TYR A 178 25.61 -29.24 -2.37
N VAL A 179 24.79 -30.29 -2.36
CA VAL A 179 23.82 -30.59 -1.32
C VAL A 179 24.23 -31.89 -0.64
N ILE A 180 24.19 -31.92 0.69
CA ILE A 180 24.41 -33.16 1.43
C ILE A 180 23.04 -33.77 1.69
N SER A 181 22.79 -34.93 1.07
CA SER A 181 21.58 -35.71 1.26
C SER A 181 21.95 -37.13 1.69
N SER A 182 21.40 -37.58 2.82
CA SER A 182 21.61 -38.95 3.33
C SER A 182 23.08 -39.43 3.35
N LEU A 183 24.01 -38.53 3.76
CA LEU A 183 25.46 -38.76 3.81
C LEU A 183 26.16 -38.80 2.41
N GLN A 184 25.49 -38.44 1.36
CA GLN A 184 26.08 -38.32 0.03
C GLN A 184 26.09 -36.84 -0.38
N ILE A 185 27.12 -36.47 -1.13
CA ILE A 185 27.24 -35.13 -1.72
C ILE A 185 26.69 -35.23 -3.14
N GLU A 186 25.64 -34.46 -3.40
CA GLU A 186 25.01 -34.37 -4.72
C GLU A 186 25.26 -33.00 -5.33
N LYS A 187 25.60 -32.97 -6.63
CA LYS A 187 25.66 -31.75 -7.42
C LYS A 187 24.24 -31.46 -7.92
N LYS A 188 23.68 -30.29 -7.53
CA LYS A 188 22.34 -29.87 -7.96
C LYS A 188 22.47 -28.60 -8.81
N PRO A 189 22.00 -28.64 -10.07
CA PRO A 189 21.96 -27.45 -10.91
C PRO A 189 20.94 -26.45 -10.35
N VAL A 190 21.30 -25.17 -10.39
CA VAL A 190 20.45 -24.07 -9.91
C VAL A 190 20.49 -22.91 -10.88
N GLU A 191 19.40 -22.18 -10.96
CA GLU A 191 19.30 -20.91 -11.65
C GLU A 191 19.34 -19.77 -10.63
N ILE A 192 20.21 -18.78 -10.87
CA ILE A 192 20.28 -17.59 -10.02
C ILE A 192 19.19 -16.64 -10.46
N LEU A 193 18.21 -16.42 -9.58
CA LEU A 193 17.11 -15.48 -9.79
C LEU A 193 17.50 -14.06 -9.40
N THR A 194 18.27 -13.91 -8.32
CA THR A 194 18.70 -12.59 -7.80
C THR A 194 20.04 -12.72 -7.07
N ASP A 195 20.90 -11.71 -7.27
CA ASP A 195 22.15 -11.50 -6.55
C ASP A 195 21.92 -10.44 -5.46
N ALA A 196 22.08 -10.84 -4.19
CA ALA A 196 22.00 -9.96 -3.03
C ALA A 196 23.37 -9.72 -2.37
N GLY A 197 24.47 -9.96 -3.09
CA GLY A 197 25.86 -9.78 -2.65
C GLY A 197 26.36 -10.94 -1.80
N ASP A 198 25.97 -11.06 -0.56
CA ASP A 198 26.39 -12.14 0.34
C ASP A 198 25.71 -13.49 0.06
N TYR A 199 24.58 -13.47 -0.64
CA TYR A 199 23.80 -14.65 -1.00
C TYR A 199 23.08 -14.47 -2.32
N TYR A 200 22.75 -15.60 -2.95
CA TYR A 200 21.86 -15.67 -4.11
C TYR A 200 20.49 -16.22 -3.71
N ILE A 201 19.45 -15.75 -4.41
CA ILE A 201 18.17 -16.45 -4.45
C ILE A 201 18.21 -17.32 -5.70
N VAL A 202 18.04 -18.63 -5.51
CA VAL A 202 18.15 -19.60 -6.60
C VAL A 202 16.90 -20.47 -6.68
N GLU A 203 16.61 -20.97 -7.88
CA GLU A 203 15.63 -22.00 -8.14
C GLU A 203 16.36 -23.30 -8.52
N ALA A 204 15.91 -24.42 -7.94
CA ALA A 204 16.46 -25.74 -8.30
C ALA A 204 15.98 -26.13 -9.71
N GLN A 205 16.90 -26.40 -10.61
CA GLN A 205 16.56 -26.97 -11.90
C GLN A 205 16.32 -28.47 -11.74
N SER A 206 15.18 -28.97 -12.22
CA SER A 206 14.91 -30.39 -12.30
C SER A 206 15.84 -30.99 -13.37
N ASP A 207 16.55 -32.07 -13.01
CA ASP A 207 17.22 -32.88 -14.00
C ASP A 207 16.15 -33.42 -14.98
N VAL A 208 16.23 -33.01 -16.26
CA VAL A 208 15.39 -33.55 -17.34
C VAL A 208 15.98 -34.86 -17.81
#